data_73aa9566a50d9371a8d53aa1ab8c7ef5
#
_entry.id   73aa9566a50d9371a8d53aa1ab8c7ef5
#
_cell.length_a   1.000
_cell.length_b   1.000
_cell.length_c   1.000
_cell.angle_alpha   90.00
_cell.angle_beta   90.00
_cell.angle_gamma   90.00
#
_symmetry.space_group_name_H-M   'P 1'
#
loop_
_entity.id
_entity.type
_entity.pdbx_description
1 polymer ?
#
loop_
_entity_poly.entity_id
_entity_poly.type
_entity_poly.pdbx_seq_one_letter_code
_entity_poly.pdbx_strand_id
1 'polypeptide(L)'
;MANNAVPARRNGPMRLALSGLLAVLLALAAPAVLLAPAAAQAAAPTATAEQRVQAVSDSVLALIEQARGYAKEDPERFYREFTALLDPAVDFDAFARSVMATYFRQATPEQRRRFSDSFKWGLVRTYALALTEFSNGTIRLLPNTQPQRSSRLQSVRMEVVTPSGNVYPVQYAMALGRDGEWRVRNIIVNGINIGLTYRNQFAGAMKDPANGGSLDQVIDGWSNMLQAEAEKLEESMSATGAEGAPATANGADASNAADAESELPSQ
;
A
#
# COMPACT_ATOMS: atom_id res chain seq x y z
N MET A 1 -63.61 -45.04 -57.59
CA MET A 1 -65.05 -45.10 -57.40
C MET A 1 -65.45 -44.10 -56.38
N ALA A 2 -66.08 -43.07 -56.92
CA ALA A 2 -67.30 -42.46 -56.48
C ALA A 2 -67.15 -41.65 -55.16
N ASN A 3 -67.20 -40.43 -55.16
CA ASN A 3 -68.23 -39.48 -55.56
C ASN A 3 -68.84 -38.75 -54.35
N ASN A 4 -68.82 -37.43 -54.45
CA ASN A 4 -69.90 -36.45 -54.15
C ASN A 4 -70.20 -36.22 -52.64
N ALA A 5 -70.49 -35.05 -52.16
CA ALA A 5 -70.97 -33.81 -52.79
C ALA A 5 -70.96 -32.72 -51.70
N VAL A 6 -70.81 -31.48 -52.17
CA VAL A 6 -71.17 -30.26 -51.44
C VAL A 6 -72.70 -30.13 -51.37
N PRO A 7 -73.30 -29.44 -50.38
CA PRO A 7 -73.73 -28.07 -50.59
C PRO A 7 -73.57 -27.12 -49.39
N ALA A 8 -73.10 -25.97 -49.54
CA ALA A 8 -73.66 -24.63 -49.75
C ALA A 8 -74.65 -24.08 -48.67
N ARG A 9 -74.26 -22.89 -48.20
CA ARG A 9 -75.06 -21.76 -47.73
C ARG A 9 -75.63 -21.73 -46.33
N ARG A 10 -75.19 -20.75 -45.49
CA ARG A 10 -76.07 -19.56 -45.34
C ARG A 10 -75.36 -18.43 -44.63
N ASN A 11 -75.45 -17.24 -45.19
CA ASN A 11 -75.04 -15.96 -44.64
C ASN A 11 -75.89 -15.55 -43.44
N GLY A 12 -75.27 -14.89 -42.48
CA GLY A 12 -75.97 -14.13 -41.43
C GLY A 12 -74.99 -13.23 -40.77
N PRO A 13 -75.28 -11.96 -40.56
CA PRO A 13 -74.27 -10.96 -40.18
C PRO A 13 -74.17 -10.83 -38.69
N MET A 14 -72.97 -10.82 -38.18
CA MET A 14 -72.74 -10.22 -36.88
C MET A 14 -71.38 -9.52 -36.83
N ARG A 15 -71.38 -8.34 -37.38
CA ARG A 15 -70.50 -7.24 -37.05
C ARG A 15 -70.87 -6.87 -35.61
N LEU A 16 -69.98 -6.97 -34.67
CA LEU A 16 -69.94 -6.34 -33.32
C LEU A 16 -69.31 -7.30 -32.28
N ALA A 17 -68.01 -7.51 -32.39
CA ALA A 17 -67.20 -7.98 -31.26
C ALA A 17 -65.68 -7.95 -31.58
N LEU A 18 -65.24 -6.97 -32.38
CA LEU A 18 -63.78 -6.90 -32.69
C LEU A 18 -63.14 -5.59 -32.19
N SER A 19 -63.82 -4.87 -31.31
CA SER A 19 -63.29 -3.62 -30.72
C SER A 19 -62.86 -3.76 -29.25
N GLY A 20 -63.04 -4.93 -28.66
CA GLY A 20 -62.72 -5.15 -27.23
C GLY A 20 -61.45 -5.92 -26.96
N LEU A 21 -60.85 -6.54 -28.00
CA LEU A 21 -59.70 -7.44 -27.80
C LEU A 21 -58.34 -6.81 -28.12
N LEU A 22 -58.34 -5.59 -28.67
CA LEU A 22 -57.10 -4.89 -29.02
C LEU A 22 -56.58 -3.96 -27.92
N ALA A 23 -57.39 -3.68 -26.90
CA ALA A 23 -57.03 -2.80 -25.80
C ALA A 23 -56.38 -3.53 -24.61
N VAL A 24 -56.42 -4.89 -24.55
CA VAL A 24 -55.87 -5.66 -23.44
C VAL A 24 -54.48 -6.22 -23.74
N LEU A 25 -54.05 -6.23 -25.01
CA LEU A 25 -52.69 -6.70 -25.41
C LEU A 25 -51.62 -5.62 -25.41
N LEU A 26 -51.95 -4.34 -25.11
CA LEU A 26 -50.99 -3.25 -25.04
C LEU A 26 -50.55 -2.90 -23.62
N ALA A 27 -51.05 -3.60 -22.59
CA ALA A 27 -50.78 -3.31 -21.17
C ALA A 27 -49.76 -4.28 -20.54
N LEU A 28 -49.14 -5.21 -21.31
CA LEU A 28 -48.18 -6.18 -20.82
C LEU A 28 -46.76 -6.00 -21.42
N ALA A 29 -46.46 -4.84 -22.03
CA ALA A 29 -45.09 -4.42 -22.26
C ALA A 29 -44.57 -3.79 -20.97
N ALA A 30 -44.28 -4.63 -19.96
CA ALA A 30 -43.43 -4.23 -18.86
C ALA A 30 -42.09 -3.81 -19.47
N PRO A 31 -41.59 -2.60 -19.20
CA PRO A 31 -40.23 -2.28 -19.59
C PRO A 31 -39.35 -3.28 -18.84
N ALA A 32 -38.70 -4.18 -19.56
CA ALA A 32 -37.55 -4.89 -19.04
C ALA A 32 -36.51 -3.80 -18.69
N VAL A 33 -36.52 -3.35 -17.42
CA VAL A 33 -35.43 -2.59 -16.88
C VAL A 33 -34.24 -3.53 -16.94
N LEU A 34 -33.44 -3.37 -18.01
CA LEU A 34 -32.11 -3.90 -18.08
C LEU A 34 -31.36 -3.29 -16.88
N LEU A 35 -31.34 -4.03 -15.76
CA LEU A 35 -30.34 -3.80 -14.72
C LEU A 35 -28.98 -4.07 -15.39
N ALA A 36 -28.43 -3.06 -16.05
CA ALA A 36 -27.04 -3.05 -16.40
C ALA A 36 -26.29 -3.22 -15.08
N PRO A 37 -25.38 -4.22 -14.95
CA PRO A 37 -24.53 -4.28 -13.77
C PRO A 37 -23.82 -2.92 -13.71
N ALA A 38 -24.04 -2.17 -12.64
CA ALA A 38 -23.26 -0.99 -12.35
C ALA A 38 -21.82 -1.49 -12.22
N ALA A 39 -21.05 -1.40 -13.27
CA ALA A 39 -19.62 -1.60 -13.21
C ALA A 39 -19.15 -0.59 -12.15
N ALA A 40 -18.70 -1.11 -11.02
CA ALA A 40 -18.10 -0.30 -9.98
C ALA A 40 -16.91 0.41 -10.62
N GLN A 41 -17.14 1.63 -11.10
CA GLN A 41 -16.08 2.50 -11.58
C GLN A 41 -15.17 2.74 -10.40
N ALA A 42 -13.95 2.21 -10.49
CA ALA A 42 -12.91 2.55 -9.54
C ALA A 42 -12.82 4.08 -9.53
N ALA A 43 -13.00 4.67 -8.36
CA ALA A 43 -12.90 6.11 -8.20
C ALA A 43 -11.55 6.56 -8.80
N ALA A 44 -11.58 7.60 -9.62
CA ALA A 44 -10.36 8.21 -10.09
C ALA A 44 -9.55 8.69 -8.88
N PRO A 45 -8.21 8.57 -8.90
CA PRO A 45 -7.39 9.00 -7.78
C PRO A 45 -7.62 10.48 -7.52
N THR A 46 -7.79 10.84 -6.24
CA THR A 46 -8.00 12.23 -5.80
C THR A 46 -6.74 13.08 -5.96
N ALA A 47 -5.56 12.43 -5.98
CA ALA A 47 -4.26 13.06 -6.18
C ALA A 47 -3.34 12.13 -6.98
N THR A 48 -2.27 12.65 -7.57
CA THR A 48 -1.21 11.81 -8.15
C THR A 48 -0.34 11.21 -7.05
N ALA A 49 0.46 10.17 -7.39
CA ALA A 49 1.41 9.58 -6.45
C ALA A 49 2.44 10.63 -5.95
N GLU A 50 2.91 11.49 -6.85
CA GLU A 50 3.84 12.58 -6.53
C GLU A 50 3.20 13.61 -5.59
N GLN A 51 1.96 14.04 -5.88
CA GLN A 51 1.22 14.95 -5.00
C GLN A 51 1.00 14.34 -3.61
N ARG A 52 0.71 13.02 -3.55
CA ARG A 52 0.56 12.32 -2.28
C ARG A 52 1.86 12.29 -1.48
N VAL A 53 2.99 11.97 -2.13
CA VAL A 53 4.31 11.98 -1.49
C VAL A 53 4.65 13.38 -1.00
N GLN A 54 4.44 14.43 -1.81
CA GLN A 54 4.69 15.81 -1.41
C GLN A 54 3.88 16.18 -0.16
N ALA A 55 2.57 15.96 -0.19
CA ALA A 55 1.69 16.32 0.93
C ALA A 55 2.06 15.60 2.25
N VAL A 56 2.42 14.32 2.16
CA VAL A 56 2.89 13.55 3.34
C VAL A 56 4.23 14.08 3.83
N SER A 57 5.16 14.38 2.92
CA SER A 57 6.48 14.92 3.27
C SER A 57 6.37 16.26 3.96
N ASP A 58 5.51 17.17 3.46
CA ASP A 58 5.26 18.47 4.09
C ASP A 58 4.66 18.31 5.49
N SER A 59 3.74 17.34 5.66
CA SER A 59 3.15 17.04 6.96
C SER A 59 4.17 16.46 7.94
N VAL A 60 5.07 15.59 7.47
CA VAL A 60 6.18 15.04 8.28
C VAL A 60 7.11 16.16 8.74
N LEU A 61 7.52 17.06 7.85
CA LEU A 61 8.37 18.19 8.21
C LEU A 61 7.69 19.12 9.23
N ALA A 62 6.39 19.39 9.05
CA ALA A 62 5.62 20.20 9.99
C ALA A 62 5.53 19.52 11.37
N LEU A 63 5.31 18.22 11.42
CA LEU A 63 5.29 17.47 12.67
C LEU A 63 6.66 17.49 13.36
N ILE A 64 7.74 17.28 12.62
CA ILE A 64 9.11 17.34 13.14
C ILE A 64 9.38 18.72 13.77
N GLU A 65 8.99 19.79 13.10
CA GLU A 65 9.17 21.15 13.61
C GLU A 65 8.37 21.38 14.91
N GLN A 66 7.12 20.93 14.96
CA GLN A 66 6.29 21.02 16.16
C GLN A 66 6.84 20.17 17.31
N ALA A 67 7.42 19.01 16.99
CA ALA A 67 7.91 18.05 17.97
C ALA A 67 9.26 18.42 18.59
N ARG A 68 9.98 19.40 18.05
CA ARG A 68 11.31 19.85 18.57
C ARG A 68 11.32 20.11 20.08
N GLY A 69 10.23 20.67 20.60
CA GLY A 69 10.12 21.04 22.00
C GLY A 69 9.80 19.89 22.93
N TYR A 70 9.43 18.69 22.42
CA TYR A 70 9.00 17.59 23.27
C TYR A 70 9.45 16.19 22.83
N ALA A 71 9.90 15.98 21.59
CA ALA A 71 10.17 14.63 21.07
C ALA A 71 11.22 13.87 21.88
N LYS A 72 12.21 14.55 22.46
CA LYS A 72 13.23 13.93 23.31
C LYS A 72 12.72 13.69 24.74
N GLU A 73 11.80 14.50 25.24
CA GLU A 73 11.24 14.40 26.59
C GLU A 73 10.05 13.45 26.66
N ASP A 74 9.24 13.41 25.58
CA ASP A 74 8.08 12.51 25.43
C ASP A 74 8.10 11.83 24.05
N PRO A 75 9.03 10.92 23.79
CA PRO A 75 9.17 10.22 22.53
C PRO A 75 7.94 9.38 22.20
N GLU A 76 7.23 8.84 23.19
CA GLU A 76 6.03 8.04 22.97
C GLU A 76 4.88 8.89 22.40
N ARG A 77 4.75 10.14 22.78
CA ARG A 77 3.82 11.09 22.17
C ARG A 77 4.18 11.32 20.71
N PHE A 78 5.45 11.57 20.42
CA PHE A 78 5.93 11.78 19.06
C PHE A 78 5.69 10.55 18.18
N TYR A 79 5.98 9.35 18.66
CA TYR A 79 5.73 8.11 17.92
C TYR A 79 4.24 7.91 17.60
N ARG A 80 3.33 8.22 18.52
CA ARG A 80 1.90 8.15 18.25
C ARG A 80 1.45 9.14 17.17
N GLU A 81 1.89 10.39 17.26
CA GLU A 81 1.57 11.42 16.29
C GLU A 81 2.15 11.09 14.90
N PHE A 82 3.39 10.62 14.85
CA PHE A 82 4.05 10.19 13.63
C PHE A 82 3.36 8.98 12.99
N THR A 83 2.96 8.00 13.80
CA THR A 83 2.18 6.84 13.33
C THR A 83 0.85 7.27 12.74
N ALA A 84 0.11 8.14 13.42
CA ALA A 84 -1.19 8.63 12.95
C ALA A 84 -1.09 9.35 11.59
N LEU A 85 0.03 10.04 11.36
CA LEU A 85 0.32 10.69 10.08
C LEU A 85 0.65 9.68 8.97
N LEU A 86 1.42 8.62 9.30
CA LEU A 86 1.86 7.63 8.31
C LEU A 86 0.80 6.57 7.99
N ASP A 87 -0.09 6.23 8.91
CA ASP A 87 -1.11 5.17 8.71
C ASP A 87 -1.94 5.33 7.41
N PRO A 88 -2.42 6.51 7.03
CA PRO A 88 -3.12 6.68 5.76
C PRO A 88 -2.19 6.74 4.54
N ALA A 89 -0.88 6.91 4.74
CA ALA A 89 0.11 7.13 3.67
C ALA A 89 0.90 5.87 3.32
N VAL A 90 1.01 4.92 4.24
CA VAL A 90 1.79 3.68 4.08
C VAL A 90 0.87 2.46 4.19
N ASP A 91 0.97 1.55 3.24
CA ASP A 91 0.31 0.23 3.30
C ASP A 91 1.22 -0.72 4.11
N PHE A 92 1.19 -0.57 5.44
CA PHE A 92 2.02 -1.38 6.34
C PHE A 92 1.74 -2.88 6.22
N ASP A 93 0.50 -3.28 5.94
CA ASP A 93 0.14 -4.69 5.74
C ASP A 93 0.77 -5.26 4.47
N ALA A 94 0.75 -4.51 3.37
CA ALA A 94 1.40 -4.94 2.14
C ALA A 94 2.94 -4.92 2.30
N PHE A 95 3.49 -3.98 3.04
CA PHE A 95 4.91 -3.93 3.34
C PHE A 95 5.32 -5.15 4.19
N ALA A 96 4.63 -5.40 5.30
CA ALA A 96 4.85 -6.57 6.16
C ALA A 96 4.70 -7.89 5.38
N ARG A 97 3.70 -8.00 4.52
CA ARG A 97 3.54 -9.14 3.59
C ARG A 97 4.76 -9.33 2.72
N SER A 98 5.32 -8.25 2.18
CA SER A 98 6.53 -8.29 1.35
C SER A 98 7.74 -8.79 2.13
N VAL A 99 7.87 -8.40 3.39
CA VAL A 99 8.94 -8.84 4.30
C VAL A 99 8.80 -10.32 4.65
N MET A 100 7.61 -10.78 5.06
CA MET A 100 7.36 -12.19 5.34
C MET A 100 7.49 -13.10 4.11
N ALA A 101 7.29 -12.57 2.91
CA ALA A 101 7.42 -13.27 1.63
C ALA A 101 6.68 -14.62 1.57
N THR A 102 7.40 -15.72 1.33
CA THR A 102 6.81 -17.08 1.24
C THR A 102 6.16 -17.52 2.56
N TYR A 103 6.67 -17.05 3.69
CA TYR A 103 6.15 -17.38 5.02
C TYR A 103 4.79 -16.75 5.29
N PHE A 104 4.45 -15.66 4.62
CA PHE A 104 3.13 -15.03 4.77
C PHE A 104 1.97 -15.99 4.48
N ARG A 105 2.12 -16.88 3.49
CA ARG A 105 1.07 -17.87 3.16
C ARG A 105 0.91 -18.95 4.23
N GLN A 106 1.97 -19.26 4.97
CA GLN A 106 1.98 -20.24 6.04
C GLN A 106 1.48 -19.66 7.37
N ALA A 107 1.57 -18.35 7.54
CA ALA A 107 1.16 -17.65 8.75
C ALA A 107 -0.35 -17.62 8.90
N THR A 108 -0.82 -17.73 10.15
CA THR A 108 -2.21 -17.50 10.50
C THR A 108 -2.59 -16.02 10.37
N PRO A 109 -3.88 -15.67 10.28
CA PRO A 109 -4.31 -14.27 10.31
C PRO A 109 -3.80 -13.50 11.54
N GLU A 110 -3.74 -14.17 12.70
CA GLU A 110 -3.23 -13.61 13.95
C GLU A 110 -1.73 -13.29 13.85
N GLN A 111 -0.91 -14.24 13.37
CA GLN A 111 0.52 -14.04 13.17
C GLN A 111 0.80 -12.92 12.17
N ARG A 112 0.04 -12.83 11.08
CA ARG A 112 0.17 -11.73 10.10
C ARG A 112 -0.10 -10.38 10.73
N ARG A 113 -1.16 -10.26 11.54
CA ARG A 113 -1.50 -9.01 12.24
C ARG A 113 -0.41 -8.64 13.25
N ARG A 114 -0.01 -9.58 14.13
CA ARG A 114 1.07 -9.36 15.10
C ARG A 114 2.35 -8.87 14.43
N PHE A 115 2.74 -9.52 13.32
CA PHE A 115 3.92 -9.09 12.59
C PHE A 115 3.75 -7.71 11.97
N SER A 116 2.60 -7.40 11.33
CA SER A 116 2.34 -6.10 10.72
C SER A 116 2.39 -4.98 11.76
N ASP A 117 1.77 -5.19 12.93
CA ASP A 117 1.76 -4.24 14.04
C ASP A 117 3.18 -4.02 14.60
N SER A 118 3.92 -5.11 14.89
CA SER A 118 5.30 -5.04 15.39
C SER A 118 6.23 -4.37 14.37
N PHE A 119 6.08 -4.69 13.09
CA PHE A 119 6.88 -4.12 12.03
C PHE A 119 6.63 -2.61 11.88
N LYS A 120 5.36 -2.19 11.88
CA LYS A 120 5.00 -0.77 11.87
C LYS A 120 5.61 -0.02 13.06
N TRP A 121 5.36 -0.50 14.27
CA TRP A 121 5.91 0.11 15.49
C TRP A 121 7.42 0.16 15.50
N GLY A 122 8.07 -0.92 15.08
CA GLY A 122 9.52 -0.98 15.01
C GLY A 122 10.09 0.06 14.04
N LEU A 123 9.51 0.18 12.82
CA LEU A 123 9.94 1.19 11.86
C LEU A 123 9.76 2.61 12.42
N VAL A 124 8.63 2.89 13.06
CA VAL A 124 8.37 4.21 13.65
C VAL A 124 9.41 4.52 14.73
N ARG A 125 9.63 3.60 15.68
CA ARG A 125 10.60 3.83 16.76
C ARG A 125 12.02 3.99 16.25
N THR A 126 12.43 3.16 15.30
CA THR A 126 13.78 3.22 14.73
C THR A 126 14.05 4.51 13.99
N TYR A 127 13.08 5.02 13.22
CA TYR A 127 13.39 6.11 12.30
C TYR A 127 12.78 7.47 12.67
N ALA A 128 11.70 7.53 13.48
CA ALA A 128 11.01 8.79 13.74
C ALA A 128 11.90 9.81 14.44
N LEU A 129 12.62 9.40 15.51
CA LEU A 129 13.54 10.32 16.20
C LEU A 129 14.71 10.74 15.32
N ALA A 130 15.27 9.81 14.53
CA ALA A 130 16.33 10.15 13.60
C ALA A 130 15.91 11.22 12.59
N LEU A 131 14.64 11.22 12.19
CA LEU A 131 14.10 12.24 11.29
C LEU A 131 14.04 13.63 11.93
N THR A 132 14.03 13.76 13.25
CA THR A 132 14.05 15.08 13.91
C THR A 132 15.36 15.83 13.66
N GLU A 133 16.46 15.13 13.39
CA GLU A 133 17.75 15.74 13.03
C GLU A 133 17.72 16.33 11.60
N PHE A 134 16.77 15.94 10.75
CA PHE A 134 16.55 16.53 9.43
C PHE A 134 15.67 17.79 9.45
N SER A 135 15.37 18.30 10.61
CA SER A 135 14.69 19.58 10.76
C SER A 135 15.51 20.69 10.04
N ASN A 136 14.83 21.53 9.23
CA ASN A 136 15.42 22.48 8.28
C ASN A 136 16.03 21.84 7.01
N GLY A 137 15.83 20.54 6.77
CA GLY A 137 16.13 19.92 5.49
C GLY A 137 15.15 20.39 4.39
N THR A 138 15.57 20.26 3.15
CA THR A 138 14.72 20.54 1.99
C THR A 138 14.38 19.23 1.28
N ILE A 139 13.11 19.07 0.91
CA ILE A 139 12.65 17.95 0.11
C ILE A 139 12.43 18.42 -1.33
N ARG A 140 12.98 17.69 -2.29
CA ARG A 140 12.85 17.97 -3.71
C ARG A 140 12.36 16.74 -4.45
N LEU A 141 11.14 16.80 -5.01
CA LEU A 141 10.67 15.78 -5.93
C LEU A 141 11.47 15.81 -7.23
N LEU A 142 11.83 14.63 -7.72
CA LEU A 142 12.53 14.47 -8.98
C LEU A 142 11.55 14.03 -10.06
N PRO A 143 11.70 14.51 -11.30
CA PRO A 143 10.90 14.04 -12.43
C PRO A 143 11.00 12.52 -12.57
N ASN A 144 9.87 11.87 -12.81
CA ASN A 144 9.87 10.46 -13.11
C ASN A 144 10.27 10.24 -14.58
N THR A 145 11.48 9.75 -14.78
CA THR A 145 12.04 9.51 -16.12
C THR A 145 11.84 8.06 -16.58
N GLN A 146 11.30 7.19 -15.73
CA GLN A 146 11.07 5.78 -16.05
C GLN A 146 9.64 5.52 -16.50
N PRO A 147 9.42 4.61 -17.47
CA PRO A 147 8.09 4.19 -17.86
C PRO A 147 7.34 3.65 -16.65
N GLN A 148 6.10 4.11 -16.43
CA GLN A 148 5.25 3.58 -15.37
C GLN A 148 4.84 2.15 -15.75
N ARG A 149 5.13 1.18 -14.89
CA ARG A 149 4.80 -0.24 -15.14
C ARG A 149 3.29 -0.50 -15.16
N SER A 150 2.51 0.35 -14.50
CA SER A 150 1.06 0.20 -14.37
C SER A 150 0.44 1.52 -13.93
N SER A 151 -0.81 1.77 -14.31
CA SER A 151 -1.58 2.91 -13.79
C SER A 151 -1.83 2.85 -12.28
N ARG A 152 -1.66 1.68 -11.67
CA ARG A 152 -1.87 1.45 -10.23
C ARG A 152 -0.58 1.25 -9.42
N LEU A 153 0.58 1.19 -10.07
CA LEU A 153 1.89 1.03 -9.44
C LEU A 153 2.81 2.10 -10.01
N GLN A 154 3.30 2.97 -9.16
CA GLN A 154 4.17 4.07 -9.56
C GLN A 154 5.39 4.14 -8.65
N SER A 155 6.48 4.65 -9.23
CA SER A 155 7.68 5.00 -8.48
C SER A 155 7.75 6.52 -8.36
N VAL A 156 7.95 7.03 -7.16
CA VAL A 156 8.17 8.45 -6.91
C VAL A 156 9.57 8.62 -6.35
N ARG A 157 10.35 9.50 -6.96
CA ARG A 157 11.72 9.80 -6.54
C ARG A 157 11.79 11.19 -5.94
N MET A 158 12.56 11.32 -4.87
CA MET A 158 12.87 12.59 -4.26
C MET A 158 14.28 12.62 -3.70
N GLU A 159 14.74 13.79 -3.36
CA GLU A 159 15.97 14.02 -2.62
C GLU A 159 15.63 14.73 -1.31
N VAL A 160 16.24 14.27 -0.23
CA VAL A 160 16.27 14.96 1.03
C VAL A 160 17.62 15.63 1.16
N VAL A 161 17.64 16.95 1.27
CA VAL A 161 18.87 17.72 1.41
C VAL A 161 18.94 18.24 2.85
N THR A 162 20.00 17.86 3.56
CA THR A 162 20.22 18.32 4.94
C THR A 162 20.74 19.76 4.98
N PRO A 163 20.66 20.44 6.12
CA PRO A 163 21.28 21.76 6.30
C PRO A 163 22.79 21.78 6.04
N SER A 164 23.47 20.64 6.28
CA SER A 164 24.91 20.46 5.98
C SER A 164 25.21 20.27 4.49
N GLY A 165 24.17 20.21 3.63
CA GLY A 165 24.32 20.03 2.19
C GLY A 165 24.39 18.57 1.73
N ASN A 166 24.29 17.59 2.62
CA ASN A 166 24.21 16.17 2.23
C ASN A 166 22.90 15.90 1.51
N VAL A 167 22.99 15.11 0.41
CA VAL A 167 21.83 14.75 -0.41
C VAL A 167 21.55 13.26 -0.26
N TYR A 168 20.34 12.93 0.17
CA TYR A 168 19.87 11.55 0.31
C TYR A 168 18.78 11.27 -0.73
N PRO A 169 19.07 10.49 -1.78
CA PRO A 169 18.06 10.07 -2.74
C PRO A 169 17.13 9.06 -2.09
N VAL A 170 15.82 9.30 -2.25
CA VAL A 170 14.76 8.43 -1.77
C VAL A 170 13.84 8.06 -2.93
N GLN A 171 13.47 6.80 -3.01
CA GLN A 171 12.52 6.30 -3.99
C GLN A 171 11.41 5.52 -3.26
N TYR A 172 10.16 5.89 -3.53
CA TYR A 172 8.99 5.21 -3.03
C TYR A 172 8.38 4.32 -4.11
N ALA A 173 8.07 3.07 -3.76
CA ALA A 173 7.16 2.25 -4.54
C ALA A 173 5.73 2.48 -4.05
N MET A 174 4.92 3.12 -4.88
CA MET A 174 3.55 3.52 -4.57
C MET A 174 2.54 2.58 -5.22
N ALA A 175 1.45 2.29 -4.52
CA ALA A 175 0.32 1.57 -5.09
C ALA A 175 -0.99 2.32 -4.84
N LEU A 176 -1.85 2.32 -5.87
CA LEU A 176 -3.19 2.89 -5.81
C LEU A 176 -4.14 1.87 -5.18
N GLY A 177 -4.73 2.21 -4.04
CA GLY A 177 -5.74 1.44 -3.35
C GLY A 177 -7.06 1.37 -4.13
N ARG A 178 -7.98 0.51 -3.70
CA ARG A 178 -9.35 0.45 -4.27
C ARG A 178 -10.17 1.68 -3.94
N ASP A 179 -9.81 2.37 -2.88
CA ASP A 179 -10.36 3.64 -2.42
C ASP A 179 -9.87 4.86 -3.20
N GLY A 180 -9.00 4.67 -4.19
CA GLY A 180 -8.43 5.75 -4.98
C GLY A 180 -7.24 6.47 -4.33
N GLU A 181 -6.75 5.98 -3.18
CA GLU A 181 -5.64 6.59 -2.46
C GLU A 181 -4.31 5.91 -2.76
N TRP A 182 -3.28 6.72 -2.98
CA TRP A 182 -1.90 6.23 -3.14
C TRP A 182 -1.25 5.97 -1.79
N ARG A 183 -0.63 4.78 -1.66
CA ARG A 183 0.12 4.37 -0.46
C ARG A 183 1.48 3.81 -0.80
N VAL A 184 2.43 4.10 0.07
CA VAL A 184 3.79 3.54 -0.01
C VAL A 184 3.74 2.06 0.36
N ARG A 185 4.41 1.22 -0.43
CA ARG A 185 4.61 -0.21 -0.18
C ARG A 185 6.05 -0.62 0.01
N ASN A 186 6.97 0.21 -0.43
CA ASN A 186 8.40 0.01 -0.21
C ASN A 186 9.15 1.33 -0.35
N ILE A 187 10.30 1.40 0.27
CA ILE A 187 11.18 2.58 0.25
C ILE A 187 12.59 2.12 -0.07
N ILE A 188 13.26 2.88 -0.92
CA ILE A 188 14.70 2.75 -1.20
C ILE A 188 15.34 4.07 -0.77
N VAL A 189 16.27 4.02 0.15
CA VAL A 189 17.00 5.18 0.66
C VAL A 189 18.47 5.01 0.35
N ASN A 190 19.06 5.97 -0.34
CA ASN A 190 20.48 5.92 -0.71
C ASN A 190 20.90 4.60 -1.39
N GLY A 191 20.03 4.05 -2.24
CA GLY A 191 20.25 2.77 -2.93
C GLY A 191 19.91 1.52 -2.09
N ILE A 192 19.66 1.66 -0.79
CA ILE A 192 19.31 0.54 0.10
C ILE A 192 17.80 0.31 0.05
N ASN A 193 17.40 -0.88 -0.41
CA ASN A 193 15.99 -1.29 -0.46
C ASN A 193 15.56 -1.80 0.92
N ILE A 194 14.81 -0.98 1.65
CA ILE A 194 14.39 -1.26 3.03
C ILE A 194 13.55 -2.56 3.12
N GLY A 195 12.60 -2.74 2.20
CA GLY A 195 11.78 -3.96 2.17
C GLY A 195 12.59 -5.22 1.91
N LEU A 196 13.56 -5.16 1.00
CA LEU A 196 14.44 -6.29 0.71
C LEU A 196 15.37 -6.60 1.89
N THR A 197 15.93 -5.57 2.54
CA THR A 197 16.77 -5.73 3.72
C THR A 197 16.03 -6.49 4.82
N TYR A 198 14.84 -6.01 5.20
CA TYR A 198 14.03 -6.68 6.22
C TYR A 198 13.53 -8.07 5.79
N ARG A 199 13.23 -8.27 4.51
CA ARG A 199 12.90 -9.60 3.97
C ARG A 199 14.04 -10.61 4.17
N ASN A 200 15.27 -10.18 3.89
CA ASN A 200 16.44 -11.04 4.08
C ASN A 200 16.69 -11.34 5.55
N GLN A 201 16.53 -10.36 6.44
CA GLN A 201 16.61 -10.56 7.88
C GLN A 201 15.53 -11.53 8.39
N PHE A 202 14.27 -11.37 7.95
CA PHE A 202 13.18 -12.27 8.31
C PHE A 202 13.46 -13.71 7.83
N ALA A 203 13.90 -13.85 6.58
CA ALA A 203 14.25 -15.17 6.04
C ALA A 203 15.45 -15.79 6.75
N GLY A 204 16.41 -14.97 7.19
CA GLY A 204 17.53 -15.40 8.03
C GLY A 204 17.03 -15.94 9.39
N ALA A 205 16.20 -15.16 10.08
CA ALA A 205 15.62 -15.56 11.35
C ALA A 205 14.80 -16.85 11.26
N MET A 206 14.04 -17.04 10.17
CA MET A 206 13.30 -18.29 9.92
C MET A 206 14.18 -19.51 9.66
N LYS A 207 15.42 -19.31 9.22
CA LYS A 207 16.41 -20.38 9.00
C LYS A 207 17.29 -20.64 10.20
N ASP A 208 17.30 -19.73 11.19
CA ASP A 208 18.10 -19.87 12.39
C ASP A 208 17.59 -21.07 13.21
N PRO A 209 18.46 -22.07 13.52
CA PRO A 209 18.10 -23.21 14.35
C PRO A 209 17.57 -22.83 15.74
N ALA A 210 18.01 -21.67 16.30
CA ALA A 210 17.54 -21.18 17.57
C ALA A 210 16.04 -20.88 17.57
N ASN A 211 15.47 -20.53 16.41
CA ASN A 211 14.04 -20.27 16.25
C ASN A 211 13.23 -21.52 15.88
N GLY A 212 13.87 -22.66 15.65
CA GLY A 212 13.22 -23.93 15.33
C GLY A 212 12.25 -23.87 14.13
N GLY A 213 12.38 -22.87 13.26
CA GLY A 213 11.44 -22.59 12.16
C GLY A 213 10.07 -22.06 12.61
N SER A 214 9.93 -21.64 13.87
CA SER A 214 8.68 -21.14 14.45
C SER A 214 8.43 -19.69 14.04
N LEU A 215 7.31 -19.47 13.35
CA LEU A 215 6.86 -18.11 13.01
C LEU A 215 6.60 -17.26 14.27
N ASP A 216 6.06 -17.86 15.33
CA ASP A 216 5.80 -17.12 16.57
C ASP A 216 7.10 -16.65 17.22
N GLN A 217 8.12 -17.51 17.30
CA GLN A 217 9.42 -17.12 17.87
C GLN A 217 10.08 -16.02 17.03
N VAL A 218 10.00 -16.12 15.70
CA VAL A 218 10.55 -15.09 14.82
C VAL A 218 9.79 -13.78 14.95
N ILE A 219 8.46 -13.80 15.04
CA ILE A 219 7.63 -12.58 15.20
C ILE A 219 7.92 -11.92 16.56
N ASP A 220 8.02 -12.70 17.63
CA ASP A 220 8.33 -12.17 18.97
C ASP A 220 9.78 -11.64 19.05
N GLY A 221 10.73 -12.38 18.47
CA GLY A 221 12.12 -11.91 18.35
C GLY A 221 12.29 -10.66 17.51
N TRP A 222 11.41 -10.48 16.50
CA TRP A 222 11.42 -9.30 15.64
C TRP A 222 11.15 -8.01 16.41
N SER A 223 10.16 -8.03 17.30
CA SER A 223 9.83 -6.87 18.13
C SER A 223 11.02 -6.47 18.99
N ASN A 224 11.71 -7.45 19.59
CA ASN A 224 12.88 -7.21 20.43
C ASN A 224 14.06 -6.68 19.60
N MET A 225 14.27 -7.20 18.40
CA MET A 225 15.33 -6.74 17.49
C MET A 225 15.13 -5.27 17.09
N LEU A 226 13.92 -4.90 16.66
CA LEU A 226 13.61 -3.53 16.24
C LEU A 226 13.70 -2.55 17.43
N GLN A 227 13.32 -2.98 18.62
CA GLN A 227 13.49 -2.18 19.82
C GLN A 227 14.98 -1.95 20.14
N ALA A 228 15.80 -2.98 20.10
CA ALA A 228 17.25 -2.86 20.32
C ALA A 228 17.94 -2.00 19.24
N GLU A 229 17.45 -2.02 18.00
CA GLU A 229 17.94 -1.16 16.92
C GLU A 229 17.57 0.31 17.17
N ALA A 230 16.36 0.58 17.64
CA ALA A 230 15.92 1.92 18.02
C ALA A 230 16.75 2.47 19.20
N GLU A 231 16.96 1.69 20.24
CA GLU A 231 17.78 2.07 21.41
C GLU A 231 19.22 2.40 21.02
N LYS A 232 19.85 1.58 20.17
CA LYS A 232 21.20 1.86 19.65
C LYS A 232 21.27 3.16 18.86
N LEU A 233 20.23 3.45 18.07
CA LEU A 233 20.16 4.66 17.29
C LEU A 233 20.01 5.89 18.22
N GLU A 234 19.14 5.81 19.22
CA GLU A 234 18.96 6.84 20.24
C GLU A 234 20.27 7.13 21.00
N GLU A 235 21.00 6.07 21.41
CA GLU A 235 22.31 6.19 22.04
C GLU A 235 23.33 6.86 21.10
N SER A 236 23.39 6.44 19.84
CA SER A 236 24.32 7.02 18.85
C SER A 236 24.05 8.50 18.60
N MET A 237 22.78 8.88 18.53
CA MET A 237 22.36 10.28 18.35
C MET A 237 22.67 11.13 19.59
N SER A 238 22.55 10.54 20.78
CA SER A 238 22.90 11.21 22.03
C SER A 238 24.40 11.40 22.18
N ALA A 239 25.22 10.46 21.67
CA ALA A 239 26.68 10.49 21.76
C ALA A 239 27.35 11.39 20.69
N THR A 240 26.72 11.61 19.56
CA THR A 240 27.37 12.23 18.37
C THR A 240 26.99 13.69 18.18
N GLY A 241 26.14 14.30 18.98
CA GLY A 241 25.77 15.72 18.81
C GLY A 241 25.85 16.18 17.34
N ALA A 242 24.93 15.73 16.50
CA ALA A 242 24.68 16.21 15.14
C ALA A 242 25.81 16.03 14.10
N GLU A 243 26.02 14.83 13.57
CA GLU A 243 26.44 14.70 12.15
C GLU A 243 26.18 13.27 11.63
N GLY A 244 25.20 13.14 10.75
CA GLY A 244 25.04 11.96 9.92
C GLY A 244 23.77 11.14 10.17
N ALA A 245 22.90 11.12 9.15
CA ALA A 245 21.87 10.10 9.06
C ALA A 245 22.53 8.70 9.14
N PRO A 246 21.94 7.75 9.88
CA PRO A 246 22.50 6.42 10.01
C PRO A 246 22.48 5.69 8.67
N ALA A 247 23.62 5.60 8.05
CA ALA A 247 23.90 4.62 7.01
C ALA A 247 24.19 3.27 7.70
N THR A 248 23.25 2.73 8.46
CA THR A 248 23.46 1.44 9.15
C THR A 248 22.31 0.49 8.87
N ALA A 249 22.28 -0.01 7.65
CA ALA A 249 21.98 -1.43 7.48
C ALA A 249 23.33 -2.11 7.31
N ASN A 250 23.90 -2.61 8.41
CA ASN A 250 25.15 -3.32 8.43
C ASN A 250 25.12 -4.51 7.46
N GLY A 251 26.07 -4.51 6.52
CA GLY A 251 26.78 -5.69 6.07
C GLY A 251 25.95 -6.77 5.37
N ALA A 252 25.28 -6.44 4.27
CA ALA A 252 24.98 -7.44 3.26
C ALA A 252 25.64 -6.98 1.95
N ASP A 253 26.59 -7.78 1.53
CA ASP A 253 27.39 -7.69 0.33
C ASP A 253 26.64 -7.10 -0.89
N ALA A 254 27.19 -6.02 -1.45
CA ALA A 254 26.60 -5.28 -2.56
C ALA A 254 26.68 -6.02 -3.92
N SER A 255 26.97 -7.33 -3.92
CA SER A 255 27.24 -8.09 -5.16
C SER A 255 26.01 -8.67 -5.86
N ASN A 256 24.77 -8.45 -5.36
CA ASN A 256 23.57 -9.07 -5.95
C ASN A 256 22.45 -8.08 -6.34
N ALA A 257 22.81 -6.87 -6.73
CA ALA A 257 21.84 -5.85 -7.10
C ALA A 257 21.29 -5.97 -8.54
N ALA A 258 21.81 -6.88 -9.36
CA ALA A 258 21.47 -6.95 -10.79
C ALA A 258 20.29 -7.89 -11.11
N ASP A 259 19.96 -8.88 -10.28
CA ASP A 259 18.99 -9.93 -10.64
C ASP A 259 17.61 -9.81 -9.98
N ALA A 260 17.36 -8.80 -9.16
CA ALA A 260 16.07 -8.66 -8.46
C ALA A 260 14.98 -7.91 -9.24
N GLU A 261 15.22 -7.55 -10.50
CA GLU A 261 14.21 -6.81 -11.32
C GLU A 261 13.17 -7.69 -12.02
N SER A 262 13.26 -9.02 -11.97
CA SER A 262 12.43 -9.90 -12.79
C SER A 262 11.34 -10.71 -12.09
N GLU A 263 11.22 -10.67 -10.75
CA GLU A 263 10.22 -11.47 -10.04
C GLU A 263 9.21 -10.64 -9.24
N LEU A 264 8.30 -9.99 -9.96
CA LEU A 264 6.98 -9.67 -9.40
C LEU A 264 5.97 -10.65 -10.00
N PRO A 265 5.26 -11.47 -9.21
CA PRO A 265 4.27 -12.37 -9.75
C PRO A 265 3.12 -11.58 -10.38
N SER A 266 2.85 -11.90 -11.65
CA SER A 266 1.61 -11.55 -12.35
C SER A 266 0.44 -12.26 -11.65
N GLN A 267 -0.38 -11.56 -10.90
CA GLN A 267 -1.82 -11.84 -10.72
C GLN A 267 -2.51 -10.58 -10.17
#